data_4fbf2e4d864167b203c2474ab1627f25
#
_entry.id   4fbf2e4d864167b203c2474ab1627f25
#
_cell.length_a   1.000
_cell.length_b   1.000
_cell.length_c   1.000
_cell.angle_alpha   90.00
_cell.angle_beta   90.00
_cell.angle_gamma   90.00
#
_symmetry.space_group_name_H-M   'P 1'
#
loop_
_entity.id
_entity.type
_entity.pdbx_description
1 polymer ?
#
loop_
_entity_poly.entity_id
_entity_poly.type
_entity_poly.pdbx_seq_one_letter_code
_entity_poly.pdbx_strand_id
1 'polypeptide(L)'
;MPDNVVSFDGLGIGSLDTLKKTLEGDLCSSGSCGSSDAPEDMDPETWAKVKDHPCYSEEAHHYFARMHVAVAPACNIQCNYCNRKYDCANESRPGVVSERLTPEQAARKVIAVANEIPQLSVLGIAGPGDSAYDWRKTRETFRLVAETLPDIKLCLSTNGLALPDHVDDLLDMNIDHVTLTINMIDPEVGTQIYPWIFYDHKRHTGIEASRILHERQMQSLDMLHARGRNKNVRTSSARESHKFP
;
A
#
# COMPACT_ATOMS: atom_id res chain seq x y z
N MET A 1 21.38 3.71 31.80
CA MET A 1 20.72 3.59 30.49
C MET A 1 19.49 4.49 30.57
N PRO A 2 19.35 5.54 29.81
CA PRO A 2 18.15 6.38 29.87
C PRO A 2 17.07 5.75 28.98
N ASP A 3 15.92 5.55 29.59
CA ASP A 3 14.68 5.10 28.98
C ASP A 3 14.19 6.17 27.99
N ASN A 4 14.35 5.95 26.71
CA ASN A 4 13.70 6.76 25.69
C ASN A 4 12.22 6.33 25.55
N VAL A 5 11.42 6.73 26.51
CA VAL A 5 9.97 6.78 26.35
C VAL A 5 9.68 7.99 25.46
N VAL A 6 9.30 7.74 24.21
CA VAL A 6 8.80 8.79 23.33
C VAL A 6 7.40 9.16 23.83
N SER A 7 7.29 10.29 24.51
CA SER A 7 6.00 10.87 24.89
C SER A 7 5.25 11.32 23.63
N PHE A 8 4.01 10.92 23.48
CA PHE A 8 3.14 11.29 22.37
C PHE A 8 2.60 12.74 22.47
N ASP A 9 2.88 13.46 23.56
CA ASP A 9 2.35 14.79 23.86
C ASP A 9 2.82 15.90 22.89
N GLY A 10 3.78 15.62 22.03
CA GLY A 10 4.33 16.58 21.05
C GLY A 10 3.78 16.48 19.62
N LEU A 11 2.91 15.51 19.32
CA LEU A 11 2.49 15.22 17.93
C LEU A 11 1.18 15.88 17.49
N GLY A 12 0.56 16.75 18.32
CA GLY A 12 -0.68 17.46 17.96
C GLY A 12 -1.89 16.54 17.70
N ILE A 13 -1.76 15.26 18.01
CA ILE A 13 -2.87 14.31 18.00
C ILE A 13 -3.58 14.47 19.33
N GLY A 14 -4.86 14.86 19.29
CA GLY A 14 -5.69 14.96 20.49
C GLY A 14 -5.56 13.73 21.38
N SER A 15 -5.73 13.90 22.68
CA SER A 15 -5.47 12.86 23.69
C SER A 15 -6.09 11.52 23.29
N LEU A 16 -5.49 10.41 23.71
CA LEU A 16 -6.03 9.04 23.53
C LEU A 16 -7.52 8.93 23.89
N ASP A 17 -7.97 9.75 24.86
CA ASP A 17 -9.39 9.84 25.25
C ASP A 17 -10.25 10.49 24.17
N THR A 18 -9.71 11.39 23.37
CA THR A 18 -10.42 11.99 22.22
C THR A 18 -10.54 10.98 21.10
N LEU A 19 -9.51 10.18 20.85
CA LEU A 19 -9.56 9.07 19.87
C LEU A 19 -10.52 7.95 20.32
N LYS A 20 -10.52 7.58 21.59
CA LYS A 20 -11.49 6.62 22.16
C LYS A 20 -12.92 7.12 22.04
N LYS A 21 -13.19 8.40 22.36
CA LYS A 21 -14.51 9.01 22.22
C LYS A 21 -14.99 9.10 20.77
N THR A 22 -14.06 9.29 19.81
CA THR A 22 -14.38 9.29 18.38
C THR A 22 -14.70 7.89 17.87
N LEU A 23 -14.11 6.85 18.47
CA LEU A 23 -14.37 5.44 18.15
C LEU A 23 -15.66 4.91 18.81
N GLU A 24 -16.15 5.53 19.89
CA GLU A 24 -17.39 5.16 20.59
C GLU A 24 -18.62 5.97 20.13
N GLY A 25 -18.44 7.00 19.28
CA GLY A 25 -19.50 7.88 18.80
C GLY A 25 -20.04 7.45 17.45
N ASP A 26 -21.36 7.28 17.35
CA ASP A 26 -22.15 7.06 16.13
C ASP A 26 -21.73 8.00 14.98
N LEU A 27 -20.87 7.56 14.10
CA LEU A 27 -20.42 8.29 12.91
C LEU A 27 -20.92 7.65 11.61
N CYS A 28 -22.13 7.13 11.59
CA CYS A 28 -22.83 6.81 10.35
C CYS A 28 -24.34 6.94 10.48
N SER A 29 -24.85 8.15 10.21
CA SER A 29 -26.27 8.40 9.96
C SER A 29 -26.54 8.61 8.47
N SER A 30 -26.03 7.76 7.60
CA SER A 30 -26.48 7.70 6.20
C SER A 30 -26.45 6.25 5.74
N GLY A 31 -27.63 5.67 5.68
CA GLY A 31 -27.82 4.24 5.42
C GLY A 31 -27.24 3.78 4.09
N SER A 32 -26.36 2.86 4.20
CA SER A 32 -26.12 1.72 3.34
C SER A 32 -25.14 0.81 4.09
N CYS A 33 -25.65 0.01 5.02
CA CYS A 33 -24.91 -1.11 5.58
C CYS A 33 -24.70 -2.12 4.46
N GLY A 34 -23.48 -2.18 3.93
CA GLY A 34 -23.07 -3.24 3.01
C GLY A 34 -23.24 -4.60 3.69
N SER A 35 -23.71 -5.59 2.95
CA SER A 35 -23.89 -6.95 3.43
C SER A 35 -22.57 -7.55 3.94
N SER A 36 -22.61 -8.29 5.04
CA SER A 36 -21.53 -9.14 5.56
C SER A 36 -21.15 -10.29 4.62
N ASP A 37 -21.82 -10.38 3.49
CA ASP A 37 -21.66 -11.44 2.50
C ASP A 37 -20.52 -11.12 1.53
N ALA A 38 -19.87 -12.19 1.05
CA ALA A 38 -18.83 -12.06 0.04
C ALA A 38 -19.38 -11.38 -1.23
N PRO A 39 -18.61 -10.47 -1.87
CA PRO A 39 -18.97 -9.97 -3.18
C PRO A 39 -19.22 -11.13 -4.15
N GLU A 40 -20.22 -11.00 -5.03
CA GLU A 40 -20.66 -12.08 -5.94
C GLU A 40 -19.53 -12.65 -6.84
N ASP A 41 -18.52 -11.84 -7.12
CA ASP A 41 -17.37 -12.17 -7.94
C ASP A 41 -16.16 -12.68 -7.14
N MET A 42 -16.28 -12.83 -5.81
CA MET A 42 -15.20 -13.22 -4.92
C MET A 42 -15.38 -14.66 -4.44
N ASP A 43 -14.34 -15.49 -4.63
CA ASP A 43 -14.38 -16.84 -4.10
C ASP A 43 -14.36 -16.84 -2.54
N PRO A 44 -15.08 -17.81 -1.91
CA PRO A 44 -15.25 -17.83 -0.45
C PRO A 44 -13.94 -17.96 0.34
N GLU A 45 -12.93 -18.66 -0.21
CA GLU A 45 -11.64 -18.84 0.46
C GLU A 45 -10.85 -17.52 0.48
N THR A 46 -10.88 -16.80 -0.63
CA THR A 46 -10.29 -15.46 -0.72
C THR A 46 -11.02 -14.49 0.21
N TRP A 47 -12.36 -14.53 0.25
CA TRP A 47 -13.14 -13.69 1.15
C TRP A 47 -12.78 -13.94 2.62
N ALA A 48 -12.68 -15.19 3.03
CA ALA A 48 -12.29 -15.53 4.40
C ALA A 48 -10.95 -14.91 4.82
N LYS A 49 -10.01 -14.73 3.88
CA LYS A 49 -8.70 -14.09 4.15
C LYS A 49 -8.77 -12.57 4.20
N VAL A 50 -9.63 -11.94 3.40
CA VAL A 50 -9.64 -10.48 3.24
C VAL A 50 -10.83 -9.77 3.87
N LYS A 51 -11.81 -10.48 4.41
CA LYS A 51 -13.00 -9.89 5.03
C LYS A 51 -12.67 -8.90 6.16
N ASP A 52 -11.60 -9.15 6.91
CA ASP A 52 -11.12 -8.28 7.98
C ASP A 52 -10.12 -7.23 7.49
N HIS A 53 -9.95 -7.09 6.18
CA HIS A 53 -9.09 -6.10 5.60
C HIS A 53 -9.88 -4.83 5.23
N PRO A 54 -9.55 -3.64 5.79
CA PRO A 54 -10.32 -2.40 5.62
C PRO A 54 -10.52 -1.94 4.17
N CYS A 55 -9.76 -2.47 3.22
CA CYS A 55 -9.92 -2.11 1.80
C CYS A 55 -10.94 -2.96 1.06
N TYR A 56 -11.45 -4.05 1.64
CA TYR A 56 -12.34 -5.00 0.97
C TYR A 56 -13.73 -5.10 1.60
N SER A 57 -13.83 -4.82 2.89
CA SER A 57 -15.09 -4.89 3.63
C SER A 57 -15.40 -3.52 4.22
N GLU A 58 -16.61 -3.03 3.95
CA GLU A 58 -17.11 -1.78 4.54
C GLU A 58 -17.21 -1.93 6.06
N GLU A 59 -17.67 -3.07 6.55
CA GLU A 59 -17.70 -3.38 7.97
C GLU A 59 -16.29 -3.37 8.57
N ALA A 60 -15.33 -4.05 7.95
CA ALA A 60 -13.95 -4.05 8.41
C ALA A 60 -13.32 -2.64 8.42
N HIS A 61 -13.75 -1.76 7.52
CA HIS A 61 -13.28 -0.37 7.48
C HIS A 61 -13.61 0.42 8.76
N HIS A 62 -14.67 0.08 9.45
CA HIS A 62 -15.09 0.74 10.70
C HIS A 62 -14.40 0.16 11.94
N TYR A 63 -13.98 -1.11 11.91
CA TYR A 63 -13.46 -1.81 13.09
C TYR A 63 -11.96 -2.03 13.06
N PHE A 64 -11.34 -2.13 11.89
CA PHE A 64 -9.93 -2.45 11.75
C PHE A 64 -9.11 -1.25 11.28
N ALA A 65 -7.92 -1.12 11.86
CA ALA A 65 -6.97 -0.07 11.48
C ALA A 65 -5.94 -0.60 10.47
N ARG A 66 -5.51 0.31 9.60
CA ARG A 66 -4.40 0.12 8.68
C ARG A 66 -3.31 1.14 8.98
N MET A 67 -2.07 0.69 9.02
CA MET A 67 -0.90 1.54 9.20
C MET A 67 -0.02 1.49 7.95
N HIS A 68 0.48 2.65 7.52
CA HIS A 68 1.52 2.75 6.51
C HIS A 68 2.85 3.17 7.13
N VAL A 69 3.96 2.66 6.58
CA VAL A 69 5.31 3.04 6.98
C VAL A 69 6.12 3.49 5.76
N ALA A 70 6.87 4.58 5.94
CA ALA A 70 7.64 5.24 4.90
C ALA A 70 9.08 4.70 4.83
N VAL A 71 9.25 3.52 4.26
CA VAL A 71 10.55 2.83 4.16
C VAL A 71 11.12 2.81 2.74
N ALA A 72 10.32 3.10 1.72
CA ALA A 72 10.68 3.01 0.31
C ALA A 72 10.78 4.38 -0.38
N PRO A 73 11.81 5.20 -0.08
CA PRO A 73 11.92 6.56 -0.64
C PRO A 73 12.35 6.61 -2.11
N ALA A 74 12.94 5.57 -2.64
CA ALA A 74 13.36 5.52 -4.04
C ALA A 74 12.15 5.21 -4.96
N CYS A 75 12.15 5.81 -6.16
CA CYS A 75 11.13 5.55 -7.17
C CYS A 75 11.78 5.60 -8.56
N ASN A 76 11.37 4.72 -9.42
CA ASN A 76 11.88 4.55 -10.78
C ASN A 76 11.05 5.27 -11.85
N ILE A 77 10.02 6.02 -11.46
CA ILE A 77 9.25 6.88 -12.36
C ILE A 77 9.10 8.28 -11.77
N GLN A 78 8.79 9.25 -12.62
CA GLN A 78 8.31 10.57 -12.21
C GLN A 78 6.89 10.76 -12.73
N CYS A 79 5.96 11.00 -11.81
CA CYS A 79 4.61 11.42 -12.17
C CYS A 79 4.53 12.95 -12.09
N ASN A 80 3.80 13.59 -13.02
CA ASN A 80 3.66 15.06 -13.05
C ASN A 80 2.97 15.61 -11.79
N TYR A 81 2.10 14.83 -11.17
CA TYR A 81 1.38 15.22 -9.95
C TYR A 81 2.14 14.83 -8.65
N CYS A 82 3.30 14.17 -8.75
CA CYS A 82 4.04 13.70 -7.59
C CYS A 82 4.92 14.79 -6.98
N ASN A 83 4.72 15.05 -5.70
CA ASN A 83 5.64 15.84 -4.89
C ASN A 83 6.32 14.92 -3.87
N ARG A 84 7.59 14.61 -4.12
CA ARG A 84 8.39 13.68 -3.29
C ARG A 84 8.74 14.19 -1.88
N LYS A 85 8.25 15.34 -1.48
CA LYS A 85 8.30 15.80 -0.09
C LYS A 85 7.25 15.10 0.78
N TYR A 86 6.23 14.51 0.13
CA TYR A 86 5.11 13.83 0.76
C TYR A 86 5.10 12.35 0.38
N ASP A 87 4.16 11.60 0.93
CA ASP A 87 3.92 10.22 0.54
C ASP A 87 3.47 10.12 -0.93
N CYS A 88 3.51 8.92 -1.47
CA CYS A 88 3.08 8.67 -2.84
C CYS A 88 1.62 9.11 -3.03
N ALA A 89 1.39 10.00 -3.99
CA ALA A 89 0.06 10.58 -4.24
C ALA A 89 -0.97 9.54 -4.72
N ASN A 90 -0.54 8.35 -5.14
CA ASN A 90 -1.43 7.26 -5.53
C ASN A 90 -2.06 6.55 -4.33
N GLU A 91 -1.40 6.58 -3.16
CA GLU A 91 -1.79 5.79 -1.99
C GLU A 91 -2.05 6.63 -0.74
N SER A 92 -1.39 7.78 -0.62
CA SER A 92 -1.48 8.62 0.56
C SER A 92 -2.19 9.92 0.25
N ARG A 93 -2.84 10.48 1.26
CA ARG A 93 -3.49 11.79 1.10
C ARG A 93 -2.45 12.86 0.85
N PRO A 94 -2.62 13.71 -0.18
CA PRO A 94 -1.74 14.85 -0.41
C PRO A 94 -1.60 15.72 0.85
N GLY A 95 -0.37 16.12 1.15
CA GLY A 95 -0.07 16.97 2.30
C GLY A 95 0.33 16.24 3.59
N VAL A 96 0.26 14.92 3.63
CA VAL A 96 0.84 14.14 4.73
C VAL A 96 2.34 14.04 4.53
N VAL A 97 3.11 14.50 5.51
CA VAL A 97 4.58 14.39 5.52
C VAL A 97 4.95 13.06 6.13
N SER A 98 5.73 12.27 5.40
CA SER A 98 6.22 10.99 5.90
C SER A 98 7.54 11.11 6.61
N GLU A 99 7.69 10.33 7.68
CA GLU A 99 9.00 10.00 8.22
C GLU A 99 9.71 9.01 7.29
N ARG A 100 11.02 9.18 7.13
CA ARG A 100 11.85 8.16 6.48
C ARG A 100 12.40 7.23 7.54
N LEU A 101 11.96 5.99 7.50
CA LEU A 101 12.34 4.97 8.48
C LEU A 101 13.27 3.94 7.85
N THR A 102 14.19 3.39 8.67
CA THR A 102 14.84 2.13 8.33
C THR A 102 13.88 0.98 8.55
N PRO A 103 14.10 -0.22 7.97
CA PRO A 103 13.26 -1.39 8.22
C PRO A 103 13.09 -1.70 9.71
N GLU A 104 14.15 -1.60 10.50
CA GLU A 104 14.14 -1.86 11.93
C GLU A 104 13.36 -0.79 12.72
N GLN A 105 13.47 0.49 12.31
CA GLN A 105 12.68 1.57 12.90
C GLN A 105 11.20 1.39 12.60
N ALA A 106 10.87 1.04 11.37
CA ALA A 106 9.51 0.78 10.94
C ALA A 106 8.90 -0.41 11.69
N ALA A 107 9.64 -1.52 11.79
CA ALA A 107 9.18 -2.69 12.53
C ALA A 107 8.90 -2.36 14.00
N ARG A 108 9.82 -1.67 14.70
CA ARG A 108 9.59 -1.23 16.09
C ARG A 108 8.36 -0.34 16.22
N LYS A 109 8.16 0.60 15.27
CA LYS A 109 7.00 1.49 15.26
C LYS A 109 5.70 0.70 15.09
N VAL A 110 5.65 -0.23 14.14
CA VAL A 110 4.46 -1.07 13.89
C VAL A 110 4.13 -1.93 15.11
N ILE A 111 5.12 -2.56 15.72
CA ILE A 111 4.94 -3.39 16.92
C ILE A 111 4.42 -2.54 18.09
N ALA A 112 4.98 -1.36 18.30
CA ALA A 112 4.52 -0.45 19.35
C ALA A 112 3.06 -0.03 19.12
N VAL A 113 2.70 0.33 17.88
CA VAL A 113 1.32 0.70 17.53
C VAL A 113 0.36 -0.49 17.68
N ALA A 114 0.76 -1.69 17.28
CA ALA A 114 -0.06 -2.90 17.42
C ALA A 114 -0.36 -3.24 18.88
N ASN A 115 0.58 -2.98 19.79
CA ASN A 115 0.38 -3.16 21.23
C ASN A 115 -0.63 -2.17 21.83
N GLU A 116 -0.68 -0.94 21.30
CA GLU A 116 -1.60 0.12 21.77
C GLU A 116 -2.95 0.09 21.06
N ILE A 117 -2.99 -0.39 19.81
CA ILE A 117 -4.17 -0.43 18.96
C ILE A 117 -4.40 -1.89 18.52
N PRO A 118 -5.13 -2.70 19.29
CA PRO A 118 -5.41 -4.11 18.95
C PRO A 118 -6.16 -4.28 17.62
N GLN A 119 -6.83 -3.24 17.14
CA GLN A 119 -7.53 -3.22 15.85
C GLN A 119 -6.59 -3.11 14.64
N LEU A 120 -5.28 -2.90 14.85
CA LEU A 120 -4.33 -2.86 13.74
C LEU A 120 -4.23 -4.22 13.05
N SER A 121 -4.82 -4.34 11.89
CA SER A 121 -4.89 -5.59 11.11
C SER A 121 -4.04 -5.59 9.85
N VAL A 122 -3.62 -4.41 9.37
CA VAL A 122 -2.91 -4.27 8.09
C VAL A 122 -1.70 -3.38 8.22
N LEU A 123 -0.55 -3.85 7.73
CA LEU A 123 0.64 -3.05 7.45
C LEU A 123 0.75 -2.82 5.94
N GLY A 124 0.74 -1.54 5.51
CA GLY A 124 0.97 -1.13 4.13
C GLY A 124 2.33 -0.48 3.90
N ILE A 125 2.94 -0.74 2.76
CA ILE A 125 4.09 -0.01 2.27
C ILE A 125 3.76 0.55 0.88
N ALA A 126 3.67 1.87 0.78
CA ALA A 126 3.27 2.59 -0.43
C ALA A 126 4.27 3.66 -0.87
N GLY A 127 5.32 3.88 -0.09
CA GLY A 127 6.26 4.93 -0.45
C GLY A 127 7.16 5.43 0.70
N PRO A 128 7.60 6.68 0.60
CA PRO A 128 7.19 7.80 -0.29
C PRO A 128 7.63 7.72 -1.76
N GLY A 129 8.40 6.72 -2.15
CA GLY A 129 8.73 6.41 -3.53
C GLY A 129 7.91 5.26 -4.08
N ASP A 130 8.57 4.15 -4.41
CA ASP A 130 7.93 2.93 -4.89
C ASP A 130 8.44 1.71 -4.13
N SER A 131 7.52 0.95 -3.57
CA SER A 131 7.84 -0.19 -2.69
C SER A 131 8.47 -1.36 -3.41
N ALA A 132 8.13 -1.62 -4.69
CA ALA A 132 8.76 -2.66 -5.48
C ALA A 132 10.14 -2.23 -6.01
N TYR A 133 10.36 -0.93 -6.26
CA TYR A 133 11.66 -0.44 -6.65
C TYR A 133 12.67 -0.40 -5.49
N ASP A 134 12.24 -0.01 -4.30
CA ASP A 134 13.06 -0.08 -3.07
C ASP A 134 12.86 -1.41 -2.34
N TRP A 135 12.80 -2.51 -3.11
CA TRP A 135 12.39 -3.84 -2.67
C TRP A 135 13.16 -4.35 -1.46
N ARG A 136 14.47 -4.11 -1.41
CA ARG A 136 15.30 -4.57 -0.29
C ARG A 136 14.78 -4.06 1.05
N LYS A 137 14.38 -2.79 1.14
CA LYS A 137 13.85 -2.22 2.39
C LYS A 137 12.41 -2.68 2.65
N THR A 138 11.59 -2.74 1.62
CA THR A 138 10.22 -3.23 1.70
C THR A 138 10.20 -4.67 2.22
N ARG A 139 10.97 -5.55 1.59
CA ARG A 139 11.09 -6.97 1.98
C ARG A 139 11.56 -7.12 3.42
N GLU A 140 12.61 -6.42 3.80
CA GLU A 140 13.17 -6.52 5.17
C GLU A 140 12.18 -6.01 6.22
N THR A 141 11.44 -4.95 5.93
CA THR A 141 10.40 -4.44 6.84
C THR A 141 9.30 -5.48 7.05
N PHE A 142 8.79 -6.06 5.97
CA PHE A 142 7.76 -7.09 6.05
C PHE A 142 8.25 -8.33 6.81
N ARG A 143 9.48 -8.79 6.55
CA ARG A 143 10.08 -9.91 7.26
C ARG A 143 10.13 -9.66 8.77
N LEU A 144 10.68 -8.53 9.19
CA LEU A 144 10.81 -8.17 10.61
C LEU A 144 9.45 -8.05 11.32
N VAL A 145 8.45 -7.52 10.63
CA VAL A 145 7.10 -7.39 11.21
C VAL A 145 6.41 -8.74 11.29
N ALA A 146 6.46 -9.55 10.23
CA ALA A 146 5.80 -10.86 10.20
C ALA A 146 6.38 -11.84 11.24
N GLU A 147 7.66 -11.72 11.58
CA GLU A 147 8.28 -12.52 12.64
C GLU A 147 7.68 -12.24 14.03
N THR A 148 7.24 -11.02 14.27
CA THR A 148 6.71 -10.61 15.59
C THR A 148 5.17 -10.57 15.61
N LEU A 149 4.55 -10.23 14.48
CA LEU A 149 3.11 -10.09 14.32
C LEU A 149 2.64 -10.96 13.13
N PRO A 150 2.59 -12.29 13.30
CA PRO A 150 2.30 -13.22 12.20
C PRO A 150 0.90 -13.07 11.60
N ASP A 151 -0.05 -12.51 12.35
CA ASP A 151 -1.43 -12.35 11.94
C ASP A 151 -1.69 -11.03 11.20
N ILE A 152 -0.71 -10.09 11.18
CA ILE A 152 -0.87 -8.84 10.47
C ILE A 152 -0.86 -9.07 8.96
N LYS A 153 -1.82 -8.49 8.26
CA LYS A 153 -1.91 -8.57 6.80
C LYS A 153 -0.92 -7.61 6.16
N LEU A 154 -0.17 -8.10 5.17
CA LEU A 154 0.85 -7.32 4.49
C LEU A 154 0.30 -6.78 3.17
N CYS A 155 0.39 -5.46 2.99
CA CYS A 155 -0.12 -4.74 1.83
C CYS A 155 1.00 -3.95 1.14
N LEU A 156 1.10 -4.08 -0.17
CA LEU A 156 2.10 -3.40 -1.00
C LEU A 156 1.41 -2.56 -2.08
N SER A 157 1.88 -1.33 -2.27
CA SER A 157 1.46 -0.51 -3.42
C SER A 157 2.65 -0.12 -4.27
N THR A 158 2.51 -0.25 -5.59
CA THR A 158 3.59 -0.01 -6.56
C THR A 158 3.06 0.54 -7.88
N ASN A 159 3.94 1.22 -8.62
CA ASN A 159 3.71 1.63 -10.00
C ASN A 159 3.84 0.47 -11.02
N GLY A 160 4.37 -0.68 -10.60
CA GLY A 160 4.47 -1.89 -11.40
C GLY A 160 5.72 -2.02 -12.28
N LEU A 161 6.53 -0.99 -12.45
CA LEU A 161 7.71 -1.07 -13.32
C LEU A 161 8.74 -2.10 -12.84
N ALA A 162 8.98 -2.18 -11.53
CA ALA A 162 9.91 -3.14 -10.93
C ALA A 162 9.24 -4.44 -10.45
N LEU A 163 7.91 -4.48 -10.39
CA LEU A 163 7.17 -5.58 -9.77
C LEU A 163 7.44 -6.96 -10.40
N PRO A 164 7.55 -7.12 -11.74
CA PRO A 164 7.83 -8.44 -12.32
C PRO A 164 9.07 -9.12 -11.77
N ASP A 165 10.06 -8.33 -11.36
CA ASP A 165 11.35 -8.84 -10.87
C ASP A 165 11.25 -9.42 -9.44
N HIS A 166 10.11 -9.18 -8.74
CA HIS A 166 9.90 -9.51 -7.34
C HIS A 166 8.64 -10.36 -7.07
N VAL A 167 7.93 -10.79 -8.11
CA VAL A 167 6.68 -11.54 -7.95
C VAL A 167 6.89 -12.83 -7.16
N ASP A 168 7.97 -13.55 -7.40
CA ASP A 168 8.26 -14.80 -6.68
C ASP A 168 8.54 -14.55 -5.20
N ASP A 169 9.34 -13.53 -4.90
CA ASP A 169 9.61 -13.11 -3.52
C ASP A 169 8.32 -12.71 -2.77
N LEU A 170 7.42 -11.97 -3.44
CA LEU A 170 6.13 -11.58 -2.87
C LEU A 170 5.28 -12.79 -2.47
N LEU A 171 5.22 -13.78 -3.34
CA LEU A 171 4.47 -15.00 -3.10
C LEU A 171 5.07 -15.83 -1.96
N ASP A 172 6.40 -15.87 -1.86
CA ASP A 172 7.10 -16.59 -0.80
C ASP A 172 6.94 -15.92 0.57
N MET A 173 6.78 -14.60 0.58
CA MET A 173 6.52 -13.83 1.80
C MET A 173 5.05 -13.84 2.22
N ASN A 174 4.16 -14.47 1.47
CA ASN A 174 2.73 -14.51 1.73
C ASN A 174 2.10 -13.11 1.86
N ILE A 175 2.45 -12.21 0.93
CA ILE A 175 1.85 -10.87 0.88
C ILE A 175 0.35 -11.02 0.57
N ASP A 176 -0.50 -10.44 1.42
CA ASP A 176 -1.96 -10.60 1.32
C ASP A 176 -2.57 -9.73 0.22
N HIS A 177 -1.98 -8.57 -0.04
CA HIS A 177 -2.54 -7.61 -0.98
C HIS A 177 -1.48 -6.84 -1.75
N VAL A 178 -1.65 -6.77 -3.07
CA VAL A 178 -0.83 -5.94 -3.96
C VAL A 178 -1.71 -4.96 -4.71
N THR A 179 -1.46 -3.67 -4.55
CA THR A 179 -2.06 -2.61 -5.36
C THR A 179 -1.11 -2.21 -6.46
N LEU A 180 -1.54 -2.38 -7.71
CA LEU A 180 -0.82 -1.93 -8.89
C LEU A 180 -1.49 -0.68 -9.45
N THR A 181 -0.76 0.43 -9.48
CA THR A 181 -1.27 1.71 -10.01
C THR A 181 -1.08 1.79 -11.52
N ILE A 182 -2.18 1.76 -12.26
CA ILE A 182 -2.22 1.91 -13.72
C ILE A 182 -3.05 3.15 -14.05
N ASN A 183 -2.39 4.24 -14.45
CA ASN A 183 -3.06 5.53 -14.73
C ASN A 183 -3.21 5.79 -16.24
N MET A 184 -2.77 4.86 -17.07
CA MET A 184 -2.88 4.98 -18.54
C MET A 184 -2.97 3.59 -19.16
N ILE A 185 -3.73 3.50 -20.23
CA ILE A 185 -3.73 2.38 -21.18
C ILE A 185 -3.07 2.82 -22.48
N ASP A 186 -3.37 4.03 -22.93
CA ASP A 186 -2.79 4.64 -24.12
C ASP A 186 -1.42 5.24 -23.81
N PRO A 187 -0.34 4.81 -24.50
CA PRO A 187 1.00 5.37 -24.32
C PRO A 187 1.11 6.87 -24.64
N GLU A 188 0.27 7.41 -25.50
CA GLU A 188 0.27 8.86 -25.79
C GLU A 188 -0.23 9.65 -24.59
N VAL A 189 -1.26 9.17 -23.90
CA VAL A 189 -1.73 9.74 -22.63
C VAL A 189 -0.64 9.64 -21.57
N GLY A 190 0.08 8.53 -21.54
CA GLY A 190 1.18 8.32 -20.62
C GLY A 190 2.30 9.36 -20.72
N THR A 191 2.56 9.91 -21.90
CA THR A 191 3.57 10.98 -22.09
C THR A 191 3.24 12.26 -21.33
N GLN A 192 1.96 12.51 -21.07
CA GLN A 192 1.48 13.67 -20.32
C GLN A 192 1.54 13.44 -18.81
N ILE A 193 1.53 12.18 -18.38
CA ILE A 193 1.51 11.79 -16.96
C ILE A 193 2.94 11.56 -16.46
N TYR A 194 3.78 10.90 -17.26
CA TYR A 194 5.09 10.42 -16.88
C TYR A 194 6.21 11.06 -17.68
N PRO A 195 6.86 12.12 -17.19
CA PRO A 195 8.00 12.79 -17.88
C PRO A 195 9.16 11.84 -18.16
N TRP A 196 9.39 10.86 -17.26
CA TRP A 196 10.42 9.86 -17.44
C TRP A 196 10.19 8.63 -16.56
N ILE A 197 10.79 7.53 -16.98
CA ILE A 197 11.00 6.31 -16.18
C ILE A 197 12.48 5.95 -16.18
N PHE A 198 12.91 5.21 -15.16
CA PHE A 198 14.25 4.62 -15.09
C PHE A 198 14.13 3.09 -15.14
N TYR A 199 14.55 2.50 -16.23
CA TYR A 199 14.46 1.08 -16.50
C TYR A 199 15.70 0.59 -17.22
N ASP A 200 16.18 -0.60 -16.89
CA ASP A 200 17.39 -1.20 -17.46
C ASP A 200 18.59 -0.24 -17.45
N HIS A 201 18.86 0.34 -16.25
CA HIS A 201 19.96 1.31 -16.02
C HIS A 201 19.91 2.56 -16.91
N LYS A 202 18.80 2.82 -17.57
CA LYS A 202 18.62 3.94 -18.49
C LYS A 202 17.38 4.74 -18.18
N ARG A 203 17.44 6.05 -18.43
CA ARG A 203 16.31 6.95 -18.39
C ARG A 203 15.61 6.95 -19.74
N HIS A 204 14.32 6.62 -19.75
CA HIS A 204 13.45 6.69 -20.92
C HIS A 204 12.47 7.83 -20.77
N THR A 205 12.03 8.41 -21.91
CA THR A 205 11.08 9.54 -21.97
C THR A 205 10.09 9.34 -23.11
N GLY A 206 9.02 10.13 -23.13
CA GLY A 206 8.02 10.11 -24.19
C GLY A 206 7.30 8.76 -24.32
N ILE A 207 6.91 8.44 -25.55
CA ILE A 207 6.10 7.26 -25.87
C ILE A 207 6.80 5.94 -25.51
N GLU A 208 8.12 5.87 -25.65
CA GLU A 208 8.90 4.69 -25.27
C GLU A 208 8.79 4.40 -23.77
N ALA A 209 8.93 5.44 -22.94
CA ALA A 209 8.78 5.31 -21.49
C ALA A 209 7.40 4.79 -21.11
N SER A 210 6.35 5.33 -21.74
CA SER A 210 4.97 4.92 -21.49
C SER A 210 4.73 3.46 -21.89
N ARG A 211 5.24 3.04 -23.06
CA ARG A 211 5.12 1.64 -23.50
C ARG A 211 5.82 0.68 -22.54
N ILE A 212 7.07 0.97 -22.18
CA ILE A 212 7.81 0.12 -21.23
C ILE A 212 7.05 -0.01 -19.92
N LEU A 213 6.58 1.11 -19.36
CA LEU A 213 5.81 1.09 -18.10
C LEU A 213 4.57 0.22 -18.23
N HIS A 214 3.78 0.42 -19.29
CA HIS A 214 2.56 -0.34 -19.51
C HIS A 214 2.83 -1.84 -19.71
N GLU A 215 3.83 -2.19 -20.52
CA GLU A 215 4.24 -3.59 -20.75
C GLU A 215 4.64 -4.28 -19.44
N ARG A 216 5.42 -3.61 -18.60
CA ARG A 216 5.83 -4.13 -17.29
C ARG A 216 4.63 -4.27 -16.32
N GLN A 217 3.67 -3.34 -16.37
CA GLN A 217 2.44 -3.42 -15.59
C GLN A 217 1.60 -4.62 -16.02
N MET A 218 1.42 -4.85 -17.32
CA MET A 218 0.69 -6.01 -17.82
C MET A 218 1.42 -7.32 -17.49
N GLN A 219 2.73 -7.36 -17.68
CA GLN A 219 3.55 -8.50 -17.27
C GLN A 219 3.36 -8.81 -15.77
N SER A 220 3.32 -7.79 -14.91
CA SER A 220 3.07 -7.96 -13.48
C SER A 220 1.73 -8.63 -13.21
N LEU A 221 0.66 -8.18 -13.88
CA LEU A 221 -0.67 -8.75 -13.74
C LEU A 221 -0.71 -10.20 -14.20
N ASP A 222 -0.12 -10.50 -15.36
CA ASP A 222 -0.06 -11.86 -15.90
C ASP A 222 0.70 -12.82 -14.95
N MET A 223 1.84 -12.39 -14.43
CA MET A 223 2.64 -13.17 -13.48
C MET A 223 1.89 -13.40 -12.17
N LEU A 224 1.27 -12.36 -11.61
CA LEU A 224 0.48 -12.47 -10.39
C LEU A 224 -0.74 -13.37 -10.61
N HIS A 225 -1.43 -13.24 -11.75
CA HIS A 225 -2.55 -14.08 -12.08
C HIS A 225 -2.15 -15.56 -12.29
N ALA A 226 -1.07 -15.80 -13.02
CA ALA A 226 -0.60 -17.17 -13.31
C ALA A 226 -0.12 -17.88 -12.03
N ARG A 227 0.57 -17.19 -11.14
CA ARG A 227 1.18 -17.73 -9.93
C ARG A 227 0.29 -17.55 -8.69
N GLY A 228 -0.51 -16.49 -8.62
CA GLY A 228 -1.40 -16.18 -7.51
C GLY A 228 -2.57 -17.16 -7.38
N ARG A 229 -3.02 -17.79 -8.48
CA ARG A 229 -4.01 -18.87 -8.42
C ARG A 229 -3.61 -20.03 -7.52
N ASN A 230 -2.33 -20.26 -7.36
CA ASN A 230 -1.82 -21.31 -6.48
C ASN A 230 -1.62 -20.86 -5.02
N LYS A 231 -1.66 -19.55 -4.74
CA LYS A 231 -1.37 -18.96 -3.42
C LYS A 231 -2.38 -17.89 -2.97
N ASN A 232 -3.51 -17.71 -3.67
CA ASN A 232 -4.60 -16.77 -3.33
C ASN A 232 -4.16 -15.29 -3.11
N VAL A 233 -3.25 -14.77 -3.93
CA VAL A 233 -2.87 -13.35 -3.91
C VAL A 233 -3.82 -12.56 -4.81
N ARG A 234 -4.39 -11.46 -4.30
CA ARG A 234 -5.24 -10.55 -5.08
C ARG A 234 -4.49 -9.36 -5.62
N THR A 235 -4.87 -8.98 -6.83
CA THR A 235 -4.52 -7.70 -7.45
C THR A 235 -5.75 -6.81 -7.49
N SER A 236 -5.65 -5.58 -6.97
CA SER A 236 -6.61 -4.53 -7.28
C SER A 236 -5.99 -3.58 -8.30
N SER A 237 -6.63 -3.45 -9.47
CA SER A 237 -6.31 -2.33 -10.37
C SER A 237 -6.93 -1.06 -9.79
N ALA A 238 -6.20 0.06 -9.82
CA ALA A 238 -6.79 1.34 -9.50
C ALA A 238 -7.99 1.60 -10.42
N ARG A 239 -9.10 2.07 -9.84
CA ARG A 239 -10.27 2.49 -10.61
C ARG A 239 -9.83 3.55 -11.60
N GLU A 240 -10.33 3.45 -12.83
CA GLU A 240 -10.31 4.57 -13.77
C GLU A 240 -10.82 5.83 -13.07
N SER A 241 -9.93 6.74 -12.75
CA SER A 241 -10.32 8.07 -12.30
C SER A 241 -10.79 8.85 -13.52
N HIS A 242 -12.03 8.63 -13.93
CA HIS A 242 -12.70 9.53 -14.84
C HIS A 242 -12.90 10.88 -14.18
N LYS A 243 -12.38 11.92 -14.83
CA LYS A 243 -12.63 13.34 -14.68
C LYS A 243 -11.73 14.08 -13.70
N PHE A 244 -10.68 14.64 -14.29
CA PHE A 244 -10.27 15.98 -13.87
C PHE A 244 -11.05 17.02 -14.72
N PRO A 245 -11.60 18.06 -14.08
CA PRO A 245 -12.11 19.23 -14.83
C PRO A 245 -10.98 20.02 -15.47
#